data_585725bfb6e06eac1ca3ad337a80d668
#
_entry.id   585725bfb6e06eac1ca3ad337a80d668
#
_cell.length_a   1.000
_cell.length_b   1.000
_cell.length_c   1.000
_cell.angle_alpha   90.00
_cell.angle_beta   90.00
_cell.angle_gamma   90.00
#
_symmetry.space_group_name_H-M   'P 1'
#
loop_
_entity.id
_entity.type
_entity.pdbx_description
1 polymer ?
#
loop_
_entity_poly.entity_id
_entity_poly.type
_entity_poly.pdbx_seq_one_letter_code
_entity_poly.pdbx_strand_id
1 'polypeptide(L)'
;MTIAAVVSDPNTHLKTPLMDPKLVPIMAALDPDLLIGLPAKITADTGIDALTHAVEAYISRNATPETQAYSVAAIKLIFRYLPKAVAQGGDIEARYKMAMASYYAGLAFTKASLGYVHAFAHNLGARYGLPHGMANGLALLPVLKFSLPEIEDELRTLAEKTNINTKDKPSAEHFLEQIASLYDAIGIEKCTTAIKQDDIEDLVDLILKEAHWNYPVPKFMNSEECARLLIEISA
;
A
#
# COMPACT_ATOMS: atom_id res chain seq x y z
N MET A 1 0.62 14.34 -3.10
CA MET A 1 -0.37 15.40 -3.37
C MET A 1 -1.73 14.75 -3.57
N THR A 2 -2.61 14.87 -2.59
CA THR A 2 -3.88 14.16 -2.55
C THR A 2 -5.04 15.08 -2.20
N ILE A 3 -6.26 14.66 -2.53
CA ILE A 3 -7.51 15.36 -2.15
C ILE A 3 -7.93 15.06 -0.71
N ALA A 4 -7.21 14.20 -0.01
CA ALA A 4 -7.56 13.73 1.31
C ALA A 4 -6.65 14.30 2.39
N ALA A 5 -7.25 14.66 3.52
CA ALA A 5 -6.57 14.88 4.80
C ALA A 5 -7.23 13.99 5.86
N VAL A 6 -6.44 13.35 6.70
CA VAL A 6 -6.98 12.52 7.80
C VAL A 6 -6.81 13.29 9.11
N VAL A 7 -7.93 13.55 9.79
CA VAL A 7 -7.95 14.19 11.09
C VAL A 7 -8.26 13.15 12.15
N SER A 8 -7.40 13.06 13.16
CA SER A 8 -7.62 12.17 14.30
C SER A 8 -8.28 12.96 15.45
N ASP A 9 -9.37 12.46 15.97
CA ASP A 9 -9.98 12.98 17.21
C ASP A 9 -9.16 12.45 18.41
N PRO A 10 -8.59 13.34 19.24
CA PRO A 10 -7.75 12.91 20.36
C PRO A 10 -8.53 12.19 21.48
N ASN A 11 -9.86 12.35 21.56
CA ASN A 11 -10.69 11.76 22.60
C ASN A 11 -11.23 10.37 22.20
N THR A 12 -11.64 10.23 20.94
CA THR A 12 -12.28 9.01 20.44
C THR A 12 -11.32 8.13 19.64
N HIS A 13 -10.13 8.64 19.33
CA HIS A 13 -9.14 8.02 18.43
C HIS A 13 -9.67 7.72 17.02
N LEU A 14 -10.86 8.24 16.68
CA LEU A 14 -11.40 8.10 15.33
C LEU A 14 -10.58 8.90 14.33
N LYS A 15 -10.27 8.27 13.22
CA LYS A 15 -9.61 8.87 12.05
C LYS A 15 -10.67 9.20 11.01
N THR A 16 -10.93 10.48 10.79
CA THR A 16 -11.93 10.94 9.82
C THR A 16 -11.21 11.45 8.57
N PRO A 17 -11.39 10.80 7.41
CA PRO A 17 -10.90 11.33 6.15
C PRO A 17 -11.77 12.52 5.71
N LEU A 18 -11.13 13.64 5.45
CA LEU A 18 -11.74 14.81 4.81
C LEU A 18 -11.30 14.80 3.35
N MET A 19 -12.25 14.84 2.43
CA MET A 19 -11.98 14.81 0.99
C MET A 19 -12.56 16.06 0.32
N ASP A 20 -11.70 16.90 -0.22
CA ASP A 20 -12.10 18.08 -1.00
C ASP A 20 -10.99 18.38 -2.04
N PRO A 21 -11.34 18.64 -3.32
CA PRO A 21 -10.38 19.07 -4.34
C PRO A 21 -9.55 20.30 -3.94
N LYS A 22 -10.07 21.15 -3.06
CA LYS A 22 -9.37 22.32 -2.53
C LYS A 22 -8.21 21.97 -1.60
N LEU A 23 -8.15 20.74 -1.08
CA LEU A 23 -7.04 20.26 -0.24
C LEU A 23 -5.81 19.89 -1.08
N VAL A 24 -5.94 19.76 -2.40
CA VAL A 24 -4.80 19.45 -3.27
C VAL A 24 -3.82 20.63 -3.26
N PRO A 25 -2.57 20.44 -2.79
CA PRO A 25 -1.57 21.49 -2.80
C PRO A 25 -1.22 21.90 -4.24
N ILE A 26 -0.97 23.19 -4.45
CA ILE A 26 -0.52 23.72 -5.75
C ILE A 26 0.90 23.21 -6.07
N MET A 27 1.72 22.96 -5.04
CA MET A 27 3.12 22.58 -5.16
C MET A 27 3.51 21.62 -4.02
N ALA A 28 4.41 20.69 -4.30
CA ALA A 28 5.10 19.90 -3.29
C ALA A 28 6.60 20.13 -3.41
N ALA A 29 7.25 20.48 -2.30
CA ALA A 29 8.70 20.50 -2.18
C ALA A 29 9.18 19.14 -1.64
N LEU A 30 9.99 18.44 -2.42
CA LEU A 30 10.53 17.13 -2.04
C LEU A 30 11.97 17.32 -1.56
N ASP A 31 12.12 17.57 -0.26
CA ASP A 31 13.41 17.80 0.38
C ASP A 31 13.88 16.50 1.07
N PRO A 32 14.93 15.83 0.55
CA PRO A 32 15.43 14.60 1.12
C PRO A 32 16.11 14.79 2.48
N ASP A 33 16.62 15.98 2.79
CA ASP A 33 17.30 16.26 4.05
C ASP A 33 16.36 16.10 5.25
N LEU A 34 15.08 16.38 5.08
CA LEU A 34 14.05 16.14 6.10
C LEU A 34 13.80 14.66 6.40
N LEU A 35 14.25 13.76 5.54
CA LEU A 35 14.04 12.32 5.64
C LEU A 35 15.25 11.56 6.22
N ILE A 36 16.42 12.20 6.35
CA ILE A 36 17.67 11.53 6.79
C ILE A 36 17.52 10.93 8.20
N GLY A 37 16.77 11.59 9.08
CA GLY A 37 16.56 11.15 10.46
C GLY A 37 15.54 10.03 10.65
N LEU A 38 14.86 9.56 9.59
CA LEU A 38 13.85 8.52 9.71
C LEU A 38 14.48 7.16 10.05
N PRO A 39 14.02 6.47 11.11
CA PRO A 39 14.45 5.11 11.43
C PRO A 39 14.19 4.13 10.28
N ALA A 40 15.01 3.07 10.18
CA ALA A 40 14.89 2.04 9.15
C ALA A 40 13.48 1.40 9.12
N LYS A 41 12.91 1.08 10.29
CA LYS A 41 11.54 0.49 10.36
C LYS A 41 10.49 1.45 9.81
N ILE A 42 10.52 2.72 10.18
CA ILE A 42 9.56 3.71 9.65
C ILE A 42 9.76 3.89 8.14
N THR A 43 11.01 3.91 7.68
CA THR A 43 11.33 3.97 6.25
C THR A 43 10.75 2.76 5.49
N ALA A 44 10.89 1.55 6.04
CA ALA A 44 10.35 0.33 5.46
C ALA A 44 8.81 0.38 5.41
N ASP A 45 8.17 0.64 6.55
CA ASP A 45 6.71 0.67 6.66
C ASP A 45 6.08 1.71 5.72
N THR A 46 6.59 2.96 5.71
CA THR A 46 6.07 4.01 4.83
C THR A 46 6.41 3.78 3.36
N GLY A 47 7.51 3.09 3.07
CA GLY A 47 7.85 2.68 1.71
C GLY A 47 6.92 1.61 1.16
N ILE A 48 6.50 0.65 2.00
CA ILE A 48 5.48 -0.35 1.65
C ILE A 48 4.10 0.29 1.51
N ASP A 49 3.77 1.28 2.33
CA ASP A 49 2.56 2.07 2.15
C ASP A 49 2.53 2.75 0.76
N ALA A 50 3.62 3.39 0.35
CA ALA A 50 3.74 3.97 -0.99
C ALA A 50 3.64 2.90 -2.10
N LEU A 51 4.18 1.69 -1.89
CA LEU A 51 4.01 0.57 -2.82
C LEU A 51 2.55 0.16 -2.92
N THR A 52 1.87 0.03 -1.78
CA THR A 52 0.45 -0.31 -1.71
C THR A 52 -0.40 0.70 -2.46
N HIS A 53 -0.20 1.99 -2.23
CA HIS A 53 -0.86 3.06 -2.97
C HIS A 53 -0.69 2.91 -4.49
N ALA A 54 0.54 2.65 -4.95
CA ALA A 54 0.82 2.52 -6.37
C ALA A 54 0.20 1.26 -6.99
N VAL A 55 0.24 0.13 -6.28
CA VAL A 55 -0.32 -1.14 -6.77
C VAL A 55 -1.84 -1.08 -6.79
N GLU A 56 -2.50 -0.64 -5.69
CA GLU A 56 -3.96 -0.53 -5.66
C GLU A 56 -4.48 0.44 -6.71
N ALA A 57 -3.81 1.59 -6.90
CA ALA A 57 -4.18 2.52 -7.98
C ALA A 57 -4.01 1.92 -9.38
N TYR A 58 -3.03 1.02 -9.57
CA TYR A 58 -2.79 0.38 -10.86
C TYR A 58 -3.88 -0.63 -11.23
N ILE A 59 -4.32 -1.45 -10.27
CA ILE A 59 -5.33 -2.50 -10.45
C ILE A 59 -6.77 -2.02 -10.23
N SER A 60 -6.95 -0.76 -9.85
CA SER A 60 -8.26 -0.16 -9.60
C SER A 60 -9.14 -0.17 -10.85
N ARG A 61 -10.45 -0.38 -10.69
CA ARG A 61 -11.42 -0.19 -11.80
C ARG A 61 -11.47 1.24 -12.32
N ASN A 62 -10.98 2.21 -11.54
CA ASN A 62 -10.85 3.62 -11.96
C ASN A 62 -9.48 3.94 -12.55
N ALA A 63 -8.62 2.93 -12.76
CA ALA A 63 -7.30 3.14 -13.33
C ALA A 63 -7.40 3.70 -14.76
N THR A 64 -6.54 4.65 -15.08
CA THR A 64 -6.37 5.23 -16.40
C THR A 64 -4.94 5.06 -16.87
N PRO A 65 -4.64 5.21 -18.17
CA PRO A 65 -3.25 5.17 -18.65
C PRO A 65 -2.32 6.15 -17.91
N GLU A 66 -2.84 7.32 -17.51
CA GLU A 66 -2.09 8.31 -16.73
C GLU A 66 -1.77 7.79 -15.32
N THR A 67 -2.79 7.31 -14.58
CA THR A 67 -2.57 6.79 -13.22
C THR A 67 -1.69 5.56 -13.21
N GLN A 68 -1.83 4.69 -14.20
CA GLN A 68 -0.96 3.52 -14.38
C GLN A 68 0.49 3.93 -14.67
N ALA A 69 0.73 4.99 -15.44
CA ALA A 69 2.08 5.48 -15.68
C ALA A 69 2.73 6.01 -14.38
N TYR A 70 2.00 6.73 -13.55
CA TYR A 70 2.49 7.15 -12.22
C TYR A 70 2.77 5.95 -11.31
N SER A 71 1.87 4.96 -11.27
CA SER A 71 2.06 3.72 -10.50
C SER A 71 3.33 2.98 -10.91
N VAL A 72 3.55 2.78 -12.20
CA VAL A 72 4.76 2.13 -12.73
C VAL A 72 6.02 2.90 -12.33
N ALA A 73 6.00 4.24 -12.44
CA ALA A 73 7.12 5.08 -12.03
C ALA A 73 7.42 4.94 -10.54
N ALA A 74 6.39 4.97 -9.69
CA ALA A 74 6.51 4.79 -8.25
C ALA A 74 7.10 3.42 -7.90
N ILE A 75 6.53 2.35 -8.44
CA ILE A 75 6.93 0.96 -8.17
C ILE A 75 8.40 0.74 -8.56
N LYS A 76 8.84 1.21 -9.73
CA LYS A 76 10.25 1.14 -10.15
C LYS A 76 11.20 1.78 -9.16
N LEU A 77 10.84 2.95 -8.67
CA LEU A 77 11.65 3.68 -7.69
C LEU A 77 11.69 2.93 -6.36
N ILE A 78 10.55 2.42 -5.88
CA ILE A 78 10.45 1.70 -4.61
C ILE A 78 11.33 0.45 -4.63
N PHE A 79 11.15 -0.43 -5.62
CA PHE A 79 11.96 -1.65 -5.69
C PHE A 79 13.46 -1.37 -5.75
N ARG A 80 13.86 -0.30 -6.42
CA ARG A 80 15.27 0.05 -6.57
C ARG A 80 15.88 0.74 -5.37
N TYR A 81 15.12 1.63 -4.70
CA TYR A 81 15.67 2.54 -3.71
C TYR A 81 15.20 2.31 -2.28
N LEU A 82 14.07 1.65 -2.05
CA LEU A 82 13.60 1.36 -0.70
C LEU A 82 14.59 0.49 0.10
N PRO A 83 15.15 -0.62 -0.45
CA PRO A 83 16.16 -1.37 0.29
C PRO A 83 17.40 -0.54 0.63
N LYS A 84 17.81 0.37 -0.25
CA LYS A 84 18.94 1.27 0.01
C LYS A 84 18.62 2.28 1.11
N ALA A 85 17.45 2.92 1.05
CA ALA A 85 17.02 3.90 2.05
C ALA A 85 16.86 3.27 3.44
N VAL A 86 16.45 2.00 3.51
CA VAL A 86 16.35 1.23 4.76
C VAL A 86 17.74 0.87 5.30
N ALA A 87 18.61 0.36 4.44
CA ALA A 87 19.96 -0.06 4.83
C ALA A 87 20.88 1.12 5.16
N GLN A 88 20.72 2.25 4.47
CA GLN A 88 21.56 3.44 4.58
C GLN A 88 20.69 4.70 4.66
N GLY A 89 20.17 4.98 5.86
CA GLY A 89 19.26 6.12 6.10
C GLY A 89 19.83 7.49 5.70
N GLY A 90 21.14 7.65 5.61
CA GLY A 90 21.83 8.85 5.15
C GLY A 90 22.04 8.95 3.64
N ASP A 91 21.62 7.95 2.85
CA ASP A 91 21.69 8.02 1.37
C ASP A 91 20.67 9.02 0.84
N ILE A 92 21.13 10.25 0.57
CA ILE A 92 20.30 11.37 0.09
C ILE A 92 19.63 11.04 -1.25
N GLU A 93 20.33 10.34 -2.16
CA GLU A 93 19.72 9.94 -3.43
C GLU A 93 18.56 8.97 -3.19
N ALA A 94 18.76 7.93 -2.37
CA ALA A 94 17.71 6.98 -2.06
C ALA A 94 16.51 7.67 -1.37
N ARG A 95 16.75 8.59 -0.41
CA ARG A 95 15.71 9.39 0.22
C ARG A 95 14.92 10.23 -0.79
N TYR A 96 15.61 10.93 -1.67
CA TYR A 96 14.96 11.73 -2.72
C TYR A 96 14.13 10.86 -3.66
N LYS A 97 14.65 9.71 -4.10
CA LYS A 97 13.93 8.79 -4.97
C LYS A 97 12.70 8.18 -4.30
N MET A 98 12.77 7.91 -2.99
CA MET A 98 11.61 7.46 -2.22
C MET A 98 10.57 8.57 -2.04
N ALA A 99 10.96 9.81 -1.80
CA ALA A 99 10.05 10.95 -1.79
C ALA A 99 9.33 11.11 -3.14
N MET A 100 10.06 10.99 -4.26
CA MET A 100 9.47 10.99 -5.60
C MET A 100 8.50 9.82 -5.80
N ALA A 101 8.84 8.62 -5.32
CA ALA A 101 7.99 7.45 -5.43
C ALA A 101 6.66 7.64 -4.69
N SER A 102 6.72 8.12 -3.46
CA SER A 102 5.53 8.48 -2.67
C SER A 102 4.68 9.56 -3.35
N TYR A 103 5.33 10.56 -3.95
CA TYR A 103 4.64 11.60 -4.72
C TYR A 103 3.90 11.03 -5.93
N TYR A 104 4.54 10.16 -6.73
CA TYR A 104 3.89 9.52 -7.88
C TYR A 104 2.77 8.58 -7.46
N ALA A 105 2.96 7.80 -6.40
CA ALA A 105 1.90 6.98 -5.83
C ALA A 105 0.70 7.85 -5.39
N GLY A 106 0.97 9.02 -4.78
CA GLY A 106 -0.04 10.01 -4.41
C GLY A 106 -0.84 10.53 -5.59
N LEU A 107 -0.19 10.84 -6.71
CA LEU A 107 -0.85 11.26 -7.95
C LEU A 107 -1.72 10.14 -8.54
N ALA A 108 -1.27 8.89 -8.46
CA ALA A 108 -1.99 7.75 -8.98
C ALA A 108 -3.29 7.50 -8.18
N PHE A 109 -3.19 7.29 -6.85
CA PHE A 109 -4.35 6.92 -6.06
C PHE A 109 -5.35 8.09 -5.85
N THR A 110 -4.91 9.32 -5.91
CA THR A 110 -5.83 10.48 -5.86
C THR A 110 -6.91 10.41 -6.94
N LYS A 111 -6.59 9.85 -8.11
CA LYS A 111 -7.52 9.69 -9.22
C LYS A 111 -8.12 8.29 -9.30
N ALA A 112 -7.32 7.26 -9.03
CA ALA A 112 -7.72 5.86 -9.16
C ALA A 112 -8.30 5.26 -7.88
N SER A 113 -8.20 5.95 -6.73
CA SER A 113 -8.63 5.50 -5.41
C SER A 113 -7.74 4.38 -4.81
N LEU A 114 -8.16 3.84 -3.70
CA LEU A 114 -7.54 2.80 -2.90
C LEU A 114 -8.31 1.46 -3.08
N GLY A 115 -7.98 0.47 -2.26
CA GLY A 115 -8.63 -0.84 -2.29
C GLY A 115 -8.71 -1.52 -0.92
N TYR A 116 -8.80 -2.86 -0.94
CA TYR A 116 -8.94 -3.65 0.28
C TYR A 116 -7.74 -3.55 1.20
N VAL A 117 -6.52 -3.42 0.68
CA VAL A 117 -5.32 -3.33 1.53
C VAL A 117 -5.45 -2.17 2.50
N HIS A 118 -5.88 -1.01 2.01
CA HIS A 118 -6.13 0.16 2.85
C HIS A 118 -7.33 -0.02 3.78
N ALA A 119 -8.41 -0.70 3.34
CA ALA A 119 -9.53 -1.02 4.23
C ALA A 119 -9.10 -1.90 5.42
N PHE A 120 -8.26 -2.91 5.18
CA PHE A 120 -7.64 -3.70 6.25
C PHE A 120 -6.77 -2.81 7.14
N ALA A 121 -5.87 -2.03 6.57
CA ALA A 121 -4.92 -1.21 7.32
C ALA A 121 -5.60 -0.16 8.20
N HIS A 122 -6.64 0.50 7.71
CA HIS A 122 -7.40 1.48 8.48
C HIS A 122 -8.08 0.85 9.70
N ASN A 123 -8.74 -0.28 9.50
CA ASN A 123 -9.47 -0.95 10.57
C ASN A 123 -8.54 -1.62 11.59
N LEU A 124 -7.44 -2.23 11.15
CA LEU A 124 -6.41 -2.76 12.04
C LEU A 124 -5.70 -1.64 12.82
N GLY A 125 -5.41 -0.53 12.15
CA GLY A 125 -4.84 0.65 12.80
C GLY A 125 -5.78 1.28 13.83
N ALA A 126 -7.08 1.37 13.53
CA ALA A 126 -8.09 1.90 14.45
C ALA A 126 -8.30 0.97 15.66
N ARG A 127 -8.36 -0.35 15.44
CA ARG A 127 -8.67 -1.33 16.50
C ARG A 127 -7.50 -1.61 17.42
N TYR A 128 -6.28 -1.73 16.87
CA TYR A 128 -5.09 -2.20 17.60
C TYR A 128 -3.95 -1.19 17.68
N GLY A 129 -4.11 0.00 17.09
CA GLY A 129 -3.04 0.99 17.04
C GLY A 129 -1.85 0.57 16.18
N LEU A 130 -2.03 -0.37 15.26
CA LEU A 130 -0.96 -0.77 14.36
C LEU A 130 -0.52 0.41 13.48
N PRO A 131 0.79 0.61 13.28
CA PRO A 131 1.28 1.60 12.34
C PRO A 131 0.72 1.34 10.94
N HIS A 132 0.27 2.40 10.26
CA HIS A 132 -0.45 2.30 8.98
C HIS A 132 0.32 1.52 7.93
N GLY A 133 1.61 1.84 7.72
CA GLY A 133 2.45 1.14 6.75
C GLY A 133 2.69 -0.33 7.10
N MET A 134 2.83 -0.65 8.40
CA MET A 134 2.89 -2.04 8.85
C MET A 134 1.60 -2.81 8.52
N ALA A 135 0.44 -2.22 8.81
CA ALA A 135 -0.85 -2.83 8.52
C ALA A 135 -1.07 -3.03 7.02
N ASN A 136 -0.64 -2.09 6.18
CA ASN A 136 -0.60 -2.26 4.72
C ASN A 136 0.30 -3.42 4.31
N GLY A 137 1.49 -3.52 4.91
CA GLY A 137 2.43 -4.63 4.66
C GLY A 137 1.82 -6.01 4.97
N LEU A 138 1.10 -6.13 6.08
CA LEU A 138 0.42 -7.38 6.45
C LEU A 138 -0.63 -7.78 5.40
N ALA A 139 -1.42 -6.84 4.88
CA ALA A 139 -2.56 -7.11 4.02
C ALA A 139 -2.21 -7.21 2.52
N LEU A 140 -1.12 -6.57 2.03
CA LEU A 140 -0.88 -6.41 0.59
C LEU A 140 -0.79 -7.75 -0.16
N LEU A 141 0.08 -8.67 0.26
CA LEU A 141 0.23 -9.96 -0.44
C LEU A 141 -1.02 -10.84 -0.36
N PRO A 142 -1.67 -11.03 0.80
CA PRO A 142 -2.92 -11.80 0.89
C PRO A 142 -4.03 -11.23 -0.01
N VAL A 143 -4.23 -9.92 -0.01
CA VAL A 143 -5.26 -9.26 -0.84
C VAL A 143 -4.94 -9.39 -2.34
N LEU A 144 -3.69 -9.24 -2.76
CA LEU A 144 -3.31 -9.44 -4.16
C LEU A 144 -3.52 -10.89 -4.61
N LYS A 145 -3.16 -11.88 -3.78
CA LYS A 145 -3.43 -13.30 -4.06
C LYS A 145 -4.93 -13.60 -4.18
N PHE A 146 -5.75 -13.03 -3.29
CA PHE A 146 -7.20 -13.12 -3.36
C PHE A 146 -7.74 -12.56 -4.68
N SER A 147 -7.22 -11.42 -5.10
CA SER A 147 -7.68 -10.71 -6.30
C SER A 147 -7.09 -11.28 -7.60
N LEU A 148 -6.08 -12.15 -7.52
CA LEU A 148 -5.28 -12.63 -8.64
C LEU A 148 -6.10 -13.09 -9.86
N PRO A 149 -7.20 -13.86 -9.71
CA PRO A 149 -7.99 -14.27 -10.86
C PRO A 149 -8.55 -13.13 -11.72
N GLU A 150 -8.73 -11.94 -11.14
CA GLU A 150 -9.31 -10.77 -11.81
C GLU A 150 -8.25 -9.74 -12.25
N ILE A 151 -6.99 -9.89 -11.77
CA ILE A 151 -5.91 -8.90 -12.01
C ILE A 151 -4.63 -9.54 -12.56
N GLU A 152 -4.69 -10.78 -13.04
CA GLU A 152 -3.52 -11.53 -13.52
C GLU A 152 -2.82 -10.79 -14.67
N ASP A 153 -3.58 -10.29 -15.64
CA ASP A 153 -3.05 -9.55 -16.79
C ASP A 153 -2.44 -8.21 -16.38
N GLU A 154 -3.06 -7.52 -15.43
CA GLU A 154 -2.55 -6.26 -14.87
C GLU A 154 -1.22 -6.48 -14.15
N LEU A 155 -1.14 -7.49 -13.29
CA LEU A 155 0.10 -7.81 -12.55
C LEU A 155 1.20 -8.30 -13.48
N ARG A 156 0.89 -9.12 -14.49
CA ARG A 156 1.84 -9.53 -15.52
C ARG A 156 2.39 -8.32 -16.27
N THR A 157 1.49 -7.42 -16.73
CA THR A 157 1.88 -6.19 -17.42
C THR A 157 2.71 -5.28 -16.51
N LEU A 158 2.39 -5.24 -15.22
CA LEU A 158 3.15 -4.48 -14.23
C LEU A 158 4.56 -5.06 -14.05
N ALA A 159 4.68 -6.38 -13.95
CA ALA A 159 5.97 -7.08 -13.92
C ALA A 159 6.83 -6.74 -15.15
N GLU A 160 6.23 -6.78 -16.34
CA GLU A 160 6.91 -6.41 -17.60
C GLU A 160 7.40 -4.96 -17.59
N LYS A 161 6.51 -4.02 -17.25
CA LYS A 161 6.80 -2.58 -17.27
C LYS A 161 7.81 -2.19 -16.19
N THR A 162 7.81 -2.83 -15.04
CA THR A 162 8.75 -2.51 -13.95
C THR A 162 10.13 -3.12 -14.16
N ASN A 163 10.24 -4.17 -14.97
CA ASN A 163 11.50 -4.83 -15.33
C ASN A 163 12.35 -5.21 -14.11
N ILE A 164 11.69 -5.69 -13.06
CA ILE A 164 12.33 -6.04 -11.80
C ILE A 164 12.84 -7.47 -11.91
N ASN A 165 14.18 -7.65 -12.08
CA ASN A 165 14.90 -8.93 -12.07
C ASN A 165 14.27 -10.06 -12.92
N THR A 166 14.05 -9.84 -14.20
CA THR A 166 13.50 -10.87 -15.09
C THR A 166 14.61 -11.77 -15.65
N LYS A 167 14.85 -12.92 -15.01
CA LYS A 167 15.54 -14.05 -15.68
C LYS A 167 14.56 -14.88 -16.51
N ASP A 168 13.28 -14.85 -16.16
CA ASP A 168 12.18 -15.61 -16.77
C ASP A 168 11.13 -14.67 -17.38
N LYS A 169 10.15 -15.27 -18.10
CA LYS A 169 9.02 -14.51 -18.63
C LYS A 169 8.27 -13.84 -17.47
N PRO A 170 8.00 -12.52 -17.55
CA PRO A 170 7.20 -11.85 -16.53
C PRO A 170 5.84 -12.50 -16.37
N SER A 171 5.45 -12.79 -15.13
CA SER A 171 4.12 -13.28 -14.77
C SER A 171 3.58 -12.53 -13.56
N ALA A 172 2.30 -12.71 -13.26
CA ALA A 172 1.67 -12.14 -12.07
C ALA A 172 2.31 -12.72 -10.79
N GLU A 173 2.56 -14.03 -10.77
CA GLU A 173 3.24 -14.72 -9.66
C GLU A 173 4.63 -14.15 -9.44
N HIS A 174 5.38 -13.91 -10.52
CA HIS A 174 6.69 -13.30 -10.43
C HIS A 174 6.64 -11.93 -9.76
N PHE A 175 5.62 -11.10 -10.06
CA PHE A 175 5.45 -9.81 -9.37
C PHE A 175 5.17 -9.99 -7.88
N LEU A 176 4.34 -10.95 -7.50
CA LEU A 176 4.07 -11.27 -6.08
C LEU A 176 5.33 -11.77 -5.36
N GLU A 177 6.14 -12.62 -6.02
CA GLU A 177 7.43 -13.08 -5.49
C GLU A 177 8.43 -11.93 -5.29
N GLN A 178 8.43 -10.94 -6.18
CA GLN A 178 9.27 -9.74 -6.02
C GLN A 178 8.86 -8.91 -4.81
N ILE A 179 7.55 -8.76 -4.55
CA ILE A 179 7.07 -8.10 -3.33
C ILE A 179 7.50 -8.90 -2.09
N ALA A 180 7.35 -10.22 -2.11
CA ALA A 180 7.79 -11.07 -0.99
C ALA A 180 9.30 -10.95 -0.73
N SER A 181 10.10 -10.93 -1.79
CA SER A 181 11.56 -10.74 -1.71
C SER A 181 11.92 -9.35 -1.16
N LEU A 182 11.16 -8.31 -1.54
CA LEU A 182 11.33 -6.98 -1.00
C LEU A 182 11.03 -6.96 0.51
N TYR A 183 9.98 -7.64 0.96
CA TYR A 183 9.64 -7.76 2.38
C TYR A 183 10.79 -8.36 3.18
N ASP A 184 11.35 -9.47 2.69
CA ASP A 184 12.47 -10.14 3.35
C ASP A 184 13.72 -9.24 3.38
N ALA A 185 13.96 -8.46 2.32
CA ALA A 185 15.11 -7.56 2.24
C ALA A 185 15.03 -6.36 3.20
N ILE A 186 13.83 -5.89 3.55
CA ILE A 186 13.64 -4.69 4.38
C ILE A 186 12.98 -4.99 5.75
N GLY A 187 12.73 -6.27 6.06
CA GLY A 187 12.23 -6.71 7.35
C GLY A 187 10.75 -6.39 7.61
N ILE A 188 9.88 -6.53 6.59
CA ILE A 188 8.42 -6.38 6.76
C ILE A 188 7.84 -7.66 7.38
N GLU A 189 7.07 -7.49 8.43
CA GLU A 189 6.35 -8.58 9.09
C GLU A 189 5.20 -9.10 8.20
N LYS A 190 5.03 -10.42 8.15
CA LYS A 190 4.00 -11.09 7.31
C LYS A 190 2.77 -11.49 8.12
N CYS A 191 2.84 -11.45 9.45
CA CYS A 191 1.75 -11.74 10.38
C CYS A 191 1.90 -10.93 11.66
N THR A 192 0.86 -10.89 12.49
CA THR A 192 0.85 -10.16 13.76
C THR A 192 0.04 -10.90 14.83
N THR A 193 0.48 -10.85 16.07
CA THR A 193 -0.25 -11.37 17.24
C THR A 193 -1.30 -10.39 17.79
N ALA A 194 -1.42 -9.21 17.20
CA ALA A 194 -2.36 -8.19 17.68
C ALA A 194 -3.83 -8.54 17.42
N ILE A 195 -4.13 -9.28 16.33
CA ILE A 195 -5.49 -9.61 15.92
C ILE A 195 -6.06 -10.67 16.85
N LYS A 196 -7.19 -10.36 17.47
CA LYS A 196 -7.90 -11.29 18.37
C LYS A 196 -9.00 -12.02 17.61
N GLN A 197 -9.16 -13.31 17.90
CA GLN A 197 -10.18 -14.15 17.27
C GLN A 197 -11.60 -13.58 17.46
N ASP A 198 -11.89 -13.06 18.64
CA ASP A 198 -13.22 -12.51 18.98
C ASP A 198 -13.55 -11.21 18.22
N ASP A 199 -12.55 -10.53 17.65
CA ASP A 199 -12.72 -9.29 16.91
C ASP A 199 -12.93 -9.52 15.39
N ILE A 200 -12.76 -10.75 14.89
CA ILE A 200 -12.75 -11.03 13.45
C ILE A 200 -14.08 -10.67 12.79
N GLU A 201 -15.20 -11.01 13.39
CA GLU A 201 -16.53 -10.73 12.83
C GLU A 201 -16.77 -9.21 12.68
N ASP A 202 -16.49 -8.44 13.73
CA ASP A 202 -16.57 -6.97 13.70
C ASP A 202 -15.64 -6.36 12.65
N LEU A 203 -14.39 -6.86 12.56
CA LEU A 203 -13.42 -6.37 11.58
C LEU A 203 -13.86 -6.67 10.15
N VAL A 204 -14.42 -7.86 9.88
CA VAL A 204 -14.96 -8.22 8.57
C VAL A 204 -16.02 -7.21 8.14
N ASP A 205 -16.99 -6.92 9.01
CA ASP A 205 -18.07 -5.99 8.69
C ASP A 205 -17.54 -4.57 8.39
N LEU A 206 -16.59 -4.10 9.19
CA LEU A 206 -15.99 -2.77 9.01
C LEU A 206 -15.17 -2.69 7.71
N ILE A 207 -14.32 -3.68 7.45
CA ILE A 207 -13.47 -3.73 6.25
C ILE A 207 -14.31 -3.79 4.97
N LEU A 208 -15.31 -4.69 4.94
CA LEU A 208 -16.17 -4.84 3.77
C LEU A 208 -17.05 -3.61 3.55
N LYS A 209 -17.59 -3.03 4.62
CA LYS A 209 -18.36 -1.78 4.54
C LYS A 209 -17.50 -0.65 3.98
N GLU A 210 -16.27 -0.46 4.47
CA GLU A 210 -15.38 0.56 3.96
C GLU A 210 -15.05 0.33 2.48
N ALA A 211 -14.60 -0.88 2.12
CA ALA A 211 -14.14 -1.16 0.79
C ALA A 211 -15.26 -1.10 -0.26
N HIS A 212 -16.41 -1.70 0.01
CA HIS A 212 -17.51 -1.79 -0.95
C HIS A 212 -18.16 -0.43 -1.25
N TRP A 213 -18.17 0.48 -0.28
CA TRP A 213 -18.75 1.80 -0.46
C TRP A 213 -17.78 2.83 -1.05
N ASN A 214 -16.47 2.67 -0.80
CA ASN A 214 -15.52 3.75 -1.09
C ASN A 214 -14.51 3.40 -2.19
N TYR A 215 -14.26 2.09 -2.46
CA TYR A 215 -13.14 1.72 -3.31
C TYR A 215 -13.57 0.94 -4.56
N PRO A 216 -13.01 1.29 -5.72
CA PRO A 216 -13.28 0.61 -6.99
C PRO A 216 -12.45 -0.67 -7.12
N VAL A 217 -12.68 -1.62 -6.22
CA VAL A 217 -11.94 -2.89 -6.13
C VAL A 217 -12.16 -3.77 -7.36
N PRO A 218 -11.12 -4.48 -7.86
CA PRO A 218 -11.24 -5.33 -9.05
C PRO A 218 -12.14 -6.56 -8.83
N LYS A 219 -12.15 -7.11 -7.61
CA LYS A 219 -12.94 -8.27 -7.20
C LYS A 219 -13.62 -7.98 -5.87
N PHE A 220 -14.90 -8.28 -5.75
CA PHE A 220 -15.60 -8.14 -4.47
C PHE A 220 -15.31 -9.36 -3.57
N MET A 221 -15.07 -9.07 -2.29
CA MET A 221 -14.78 -10.05 -1.25
C MET A 221 -16.03 -10.28 -0.40
N ASN A 222 -16.35 -11.53 -0.11
CA ASN A 222 -17.41 -11.87 0.85
C ASN A 222 -16.85 -12.00 2.27
N SER A 223 -17.76 -12.20 3.25
CA SER A 223 -17.38 -12.24 4.67
C SER A 223 -16.45 -13.42 5.01
N GLU A 224 -16.65 -14.59 4.41
CA GLU A 224 -15.80 -15.76 4.64
C GLU A 224 -14.39 -15.55 4.07
N GLU A 225 -14.28 -14.93 2.89
CA GLU A 225 -13.01 -14.59 2.27
C GLU A 225 -12.25 -13.54 3.09
N CYS A 226 -12.94 -12.51 3.59
CA CYS A 226 -12.35 -11.50 4.45
C CYS A 226 -11.85 -12.08 5.78
N ALA A 227 -12.66 -12.89 6.44
CA ALA A 227 -12.28 -13.58 7.68
C ALA A 227 -11.05 -14.47 7.48
N ARG A 228 -10.98 -15.21 6.38
CA ARG A 228 -9.84 -16.05 6.04
C ARG A 228 -8.55 -15.24 5.89
N LEU A 229 -8.60 -14.08 5.24
CA LEU A 229 -7.43 -13.22 5.12
C LEU A 229 -7.00 -12.63 6.46
N LEU A 230 -7.95 -12.25 7.34
CA LEU A 230 -7.64 -11.81 8.71
C LEU A 230 -6.95 -12.92 9.51
N ILE A 231 -7.40 -14.16 9.38
CA ILE A 231 -6.79 -15.33 10.03
C ILE A 231 -5.40 -15.62 9.45
N GLU A 232 -5.21 -15.49 8.13
CA GLU A 232 -3.91 -15.70 7.47
C GLU A 232 -2.84 -14.73 7.99
N ILE A 233 -3.20 -13.49 8.29
CA ILE A 233 -2.26 -12.48 8.82
C ILE A 233 -2.19 -12.45 10.35
N SER A 234 -3.00 -13.23 11.05
CA SER A 234 -2.89 -13.43 12.49
C SER A 234 -1.90 -14.57 12.79
N ALA A 235 -0.94 -14.32 13.72
CA ALA A 235 0.09 -15.30 14.09
C ALA A 235 -0.40 -16.24 15.20
#